data_8826793b6aa29b538801697aa377cf0c
#
_entry.id   8826793b6aa29b538801697aa377cf0c
#
_cell.length_a   1.000
_cell.length_b   1.000
_cell.length_c   1.000
_cell.angle_alpha   90.00
_cell.angle_beta   90.00
_cell.angle_gamma   90.00
#
_symmetry.space_group_name_H-M   'P 1'
#
loop_
_entity.id
_entity.type
_entity.pdbx_description
1 polymer ?
#
loop_
_entity_poly.entity_id
_entity_poly.type
_entity_poly.pdbx_seq_one_letter_code
_entity_poly.pdbx_strand_id
1 'polypeptide(L)'
;MKKRLLPIFAAALLLVSCSSPATGDIQGMEQGKTLYSNLADEGSKNEVVGVLQRHGIASEQTDTLLAWINDFNGRVTSPALPEGFTPMEGDLVDYSGLLFDYKELADGSLFPEANCRLTAFMLMQKHIQTKGTANENDTYLMFDIEAIDTQGEYALSEKARTDFITLFNAVPLAGAENQEEHQACLEKAWKDRGIQVDASTGLSLIEVYLHSTFDDVRFVGHVGVLIDTAEGLLFVEKYGPEAPFQATKFSSRNALEHYLLARPDLYGDDTELPPIIMENGSCMDPA
;
A
#
# COMPACT_ATOMS: atom_id res chain seq x y z
N MET A 1 1.21 67.68 -57.57
CA MET A 1 0.87 66.28 -57.21
C MET A 1 2.04 65.72 -56.40
N LYS A 2 1.94 65.66 -55.07
CA LYS A 2 2.96 65.20 -54.18
C LYS A 2 2.46 63.85 -53.58
N LYS A 3 3.08 62.70 -53.95
CA LYS A 3 2.81 61.38 -53.35
C LYS A 3 3.54 61.29 -52.05
N ARG A 4 2.79 61.07 -50.95
CA ARG A 4 3.34 60.74 -49.61
C ARG A 4 3.50 59.22 -49.49
N LEU A 5 4.71 58.79 -49.23
CA LEU A 5 5.04 57.40 -48.82
C LEU A 5 4.81 57.29 -47.33
N LEU A 6 4.04 56.28 -46.86
CA LEU A 6 3.94 55.87 -45.48
C LEU A 6 5.03 54.83 -45.17
N PRO A 7 5.71 54.88 -44.06
CA PRO A 7 6.60 53.79 -43.65
C PRO A 7 5.79 52.69 -42.92
N ILE A 8 6.05 51.43 -43.33
CA ILE A 8 5.55 50.24 -42.68
C ILE A 8 6.45 49.94 -41.50
N PHE A 9 5.92 50.00 -40.27
CA PHE A 9 6.57 49.53 -39.06
C PHE A 9 6.32 48.02 -38.95
N ALA A 10 7.37 47.20 -39.10
CA ALA A 10 7.35 45.79 -38.78
C ALA A 10 7.56 45.62 -37.25
N ALA A 11 6.53 45.24 -36.56
CA ALA A 11 6.62 44.83 -35.14
C ALA A 11 7.12 43.41 -35.07
N ALA A 12 8.34 43.22 -34.59
CA ALA A 12 8.86 41.88 -34.26
C ALA A 12 8.28 41.41 -32.92
N LEU A 13 7.37 40.44 -32.94
CA LEU A 13 6.93 39.72 -31.75
C LEU A 13 8.04 38.79 -31.29
N LEU A 14 8.72 39.13 -30.19
CA LEU A 14 9.56 38.20 -29.44
C LEU A 14 8.64 37.25 -28.67
N LEU A 15 8.53 36.00 -29.14
CA LEU A 15 7.95 34.90 -28.38
C LEU A 15 8.94 34.51 -27.26
N VAL A 16 8.65 34.96 -26.06
CA VAL A 16 9.30 34.45 -24.85
C VAL A 16 8.68 33.06 -24.59
N SER A 17 9.43 32.03 -24.93
CA SER A 17 9.11 30.65 -24.56
C SER A 17 9.35 30.52 -23.06
N CYS A 18 8.30 30.58 -22.24
CA CYS A 18 8.34 30.11 -20.86
C CYS A 18 8.40 28.57 -20.90
N SER A 19 9.59 28.01 -20.69
CA SER A 19 9.72 26.60 -20.36
C SER A 19 9.15 26.39 -18.96
N SER A 20 7.94 25.82 -18.88
CA SER A 20 7.38 25.26 -17.64
C SER A 20 8.29 24.13 -17.14
N PRO A 21 8.47 23.98 -15.82
CA PRO A 21 9.17 22.81 -15.29
C PRO A 21 8.40 21.56 -15.68
N ALA A 22 9.11 20.56 -16.14
CA ALA A 22 8.56 19.25 -16.49
C ALA A 22 7.85 18.68 -15.25
N THR A 23 6.52 18.66 -15.29
CA THR A 23 5.71 17.76 -14.50
C THR A 23 6.05 16.37 -15.01
N GLY A 24 6.68 15.56 -14.17
CA GLY A 24 6.88 14.15 -14.48
C GLY A 24 5.52 13.47 -14.54
N ASP A 25 4.96 13.42 -15.73
CA ASP A 25 3.74 12.67 -15.99
C ASP A 25 4.07 11.19 -15.92
N ILE A 26 3.22 10.44 -15.20
CA ILE A 26 3.23 8.98 -15.22
C ILE A 26 2.98 8.56 -16.68
N GLN A 27 4.01 8.03 -17.36
CA GLN A 27 3.88 7.67 -18.76
C GLN A 27 2.88 6.54 -18.94
N GLY A 28 1.76 6.88 -19.57
CA GLY A 28 0.95 6.05 -20.46
C GLY A 28 0.40 4.74 -19.89
N MET A 29 -0.71 4.81 -19.12
CA MET A 29 -1.59 3.64 -19.05
C MET A 29 -2.25 3.45 -20.42
N GLU A 30 -1.92 2.35 -21.12
CA GLU A 30 -2.84 1.82 -22.14
C GLU A 30 -4.16 1.51 -21.42
N GLN A 31 -5.27 2.09 -21.91
CA GLN A 31 -6.57 1.93 -21.26
C GLN A 31 -6.86 0.45 -20.98
N GLY A 32 -6.92 0.09 -19.71
CA GLY A 32 -7.37 -1.23 -19.24
C GLY A 32 -6.31 -2.22 -18.78
N LYS A 33 -5.01 -1.89 -18.81
CA LYS A 33 -3.97 -2.81 -18.31
C LYS A 33 -3.52 -2.43 -16.90
N THR A 34 -3.51 -3.41 -16.01
CA THR A 34 -2.85 -3.31 -14.70
C THR A 34 -1.34 -3.36 -14.90
N LEU A 35 -0.62 -2.40 -14.32
CA LEU A 35 0.85 -2.35 -14.34
C LEU A 35 1.39 -2.51 -12.92
N TYR A 36 2.47 -3.27 -12.76
CA TYR A 36 3.14 -3.41 -11.47
C TYR A 36 4.63 -3.15 -11.56
N SER A 37 5.23 -2.81 -10.44
CA SER A 37 6.67 -2.70 -10.28
C SER A 37 7.09 -3.26 -8.91
N ASN A 38 8.20 -3.99 -8.88
CA ASN A 38 8.83 -4.40 -7.62
C ASN A 38 9.86 -3.36 -7.13
N LEU A 39 9.86 -2.17 -7.72
CA LEU A 39 10.74 -1.08 -7.33
C LEU A 39 12.23 -1.49 -7.39
N ALA A 40 12.59 -2.25 -8.44
CA ALA A 40 13.94 -2.76 -8.61
C ALA A 40 14.90 -1.71 -9.19
N ASP A 41 14.36 -0.68 -9.84
CA ASP A 41 15.13 0.40 -10.49
C ASP A 41 14.81 1.78 -9.90
N GLU A 42 15.74 2.73 -10.13
CA GLU A 42 15.59 4.10 -9.59
C GLU A 42 14.43 4.87 -10.22
N GLY A 43 14.04 4.56 -11.46
CA GLY A 43 12.94 5.22 -12.13
C GLY A 43 11.61 4.96 -11.43
N SER A 44 11.26 3.69 -11.22
CA SER A 44 10.04 3.27 -10.52
C SER A 44 10.04 3.70 -9.05
N LYS A 45 11.19 3.62 -8.33
CA LYS A 45 11.32 4.13 -6.96
C LYS A 45 11.00 5.61 -6.87
N ASN A 46 11.63 6.43 -7.72
CA ASN A 46 11.45 7.87 -7.73
C ASN A 46 10.01 8.27 -8.09
N GLU A 47 9.37 7.54 -9.01
CA GLU A 47 7.98 7.75 -9.37
C GLU A 47 7.05 7.51 -8.17
N VAL A 48 7.17 6.35 -7.51
CA VAL A 48 6.34 5.98 -6.35
C VAL A 48 6.59 6.93 -5.18
N VAL A 49 7.84 7.20 -4.84
CA VAL A 49 8.20 8.18 -3.78
C VAL A 49 7.61 9.55 -4.08
N GLY A 50 7.73 10.02 -5.33
CA GLY A 50 7.17 11.30 -5.74
C GLY A 50 5.66 11.36 -5.59
N VAL A 51 4.94 10.25 -5.87
CA VAL A 51 3.49 10.15 -5.64
C VAL A 51 3.19 10.21 -4.13
N LEU A 52 3.82 9.36 -3.33
CA LEU A 52 3.63 9.31 -1.88
C LEU A 52 3.84 10.66 -1.21
N GLN A 53 4.93 11.36 -1.55
CA GLN A 53 5.26 12.66 -0.98
C GLN A 53 4.28 13.77 -1.39
N ARG A 54 3.79 13.78 -2.63
CA ARG A 54 2.74 14.71 -3.08
C ARG A 54 1.43 14.54 -2.31
N HIS A 55 1.18 13.33 -1.82
CA HIS A 55 -0.01 12.98 -1.02
C HIS A 55 0.23 13.06 0.50
N GLY A 56 1.35 13.64 0.93
CA GLY A 56 1.59 13.97 2.34
C GLY A 56 2.40 12.94 3.14
N ILE A 57 2.87 11.86 2.52
CA ILE A 57 3.83 10.95 3.17
C ILE A 57 5.16 11.69 3.33
N ALA A 58 5.65 11.77 4.56
CA ALA A 58 6.88 12.50 4.85
C ALA A 58 8.12 11.80 4.26
N SER A 59 9.16 12.59 3.94
CA SER A 59 10.42 12.06 3.38
C SER A 59 11.04 10.97 4.24
N GLU A 60 11.00 11.11 5.58
CA GLU A 60 11.48 10.10 6.51
C GLU A 60 10.83 8.72 6.30
N GLN A 61 9.51 8.70 6.04
CA GLN A 61 8.75 7.47 5.79
C GLN A 61 9.08 6.88 4.42
N THR A 62 9.22 7.72 3.39
CA THR A 62 9.62 7.25 2.05
C THR A 62 11.08 6.79 2.02
N ASP A 63 11.98 7.40 2.78
CA ASP A 63 13.38 6.97 2.91
C ASP A 63 13.45 5.59 3.63
N THR A 64 12.62 5.39 4.66
CA THR A 64 12.48 4.09 5.34
C THR A 64 11.95 3.03 4.38
N LEU A 65 10.90 3.34 3.59
CA LEU A 65 10.37 2.44 2.57
C LEU A 65 11.46 2.03 1.57
N LEU A 66 12.21 3.01 1.06
CA LEU A 66 13.31 2.74 0.12
C LEU A 66 14.41 1.89 0.73
N ALA A 67 14.73 2.10 2.00
CA ALA A 67 15.73 1.28 2.71
C ALA A 67 15.29 -0.19 2.78
N TRP A 68 14.01 -0.44 3.15
CA TRP A 68 13.45 -1.80 3.21
C TRP A 68 13.35 -2.46 1.82
N ILE A 69 12.94 -1.69 0.80
CA ILE A 69 12.91 -2.16 -0.60
C ILE A 69 14.31 -2.57 -1.06
N ASN A 70 15.30 -1.71 -0.83
CA ASN A 70 16.68 -1.96 -1.25
C ASN A 70 17.29 -3.16 -0.53
N ASP A 71 17.03 -3.31 0.79
CA ASP A 71 17.48 -4.46 1.56
C ASP A 71 16.89 -5.76 1.01
N PHE A 72 15.56 -5.82 0.83
CA PHE A 72 14.91 -7.03 0.30
C PHE A 72 15.35 -7.33 -1.13
N ASN A 73 15.25 -6.36 -2.05
CA ASN A 73 15.58 -6.56 -3.46
C ASN A 73 17.06 -6.90 -3.66
N GLY A 74 17.96 -6.39 -2.81
CA GLY A 74 19.38 -6.72 -2.85
C GLY A 74 19.70 -8.16 -2.47
N ARG A 75 18.77 -8.86 -1.82
CA ARG A 75 18.91 -10.27 -1.43
C ARG A 75 18.20 -11.23 -2.39
N VAL A 76 17.41 -10.73 -3.35
CA VAL A 76 16.79 -11.56 -4.38
C VAL A 76 17.84 -12.13 -5.31
N THR A 77 17.88 -13.44 -5.44
CA THR A 77 18.88 -14.16 -6.23
C THR A 77 18.35 -14.68 -7.56
N SER A 78 17.07 -15.02 -7.64
CA SER A 78 16.42 -15.53 -8.87
C SER A 78 14.89 -15.61 -8.71
N PRO A 79 14.11 -15.37 -9.79
CA PRO A 79 14.51 -14.63 -10.98
C PRO A 79 14.82 -13.17 -10.66
N ALA A 80 15.50 -12.46 -11.57
CA ALA A 80 15.69 -11.01 -11.42
C ALA A 80 14.32 -10.31 -11.43
N LEU A 81 14.15 -9.34 -10.53
CA LEU A 81 12.95 -8.52 -10.51
C LEU A 81 12.90 -7.60 -11.74
N PRO A 82 11.71 -7.41 -12.36
CA PRO A 82 11.59 -6.55 -13.52
C PRO A 82 11.88 -5.09 -13.19
N GLU A 83 12.51 -4.39 -14.14
CA GLU A 83 12.72 -2.95 -14.06
C GLU A 83 11.46 -2.18 -14.52
N GLY A 84 11.18 -1.04 -13.90
CA GLY A 84 10.07 -0.16 -14.23
C GLY A 84 8.70 -0.73 -13.85
N PHE A 85 7.66 -0.15 -14.46
CA PHE A 85 6.31 -0.66 -14.42
C PHE A 85 6.05 -1.55 -15.63
N THR A 86 5.73 -2.82 -15.38
CA THR A 86 5.46 -3.83 -16.41
C THR A 86 3.99 -4.27 -16.38
N PRO A 87 3.41 -4.67 -17.53
CA PRO A 87 2.06 -5.22 -17.55
C PRO A 87 1.97 -6.48 -16.66
N MET A 88 0.92 -6.54 -15.83
CA MET A 88 0.58 -7.77 -15.11
C MET A 88 -0.04 -8.76 -16.09
N GLU A 89 0.54 -9.95 -16.17
CA GLU A 89 -0.01 -11.05 -16.98
C GLU A 89 -1.00 -11.85 -16.13
N GLY A 90 -2.29 -11.81 -16.48
CA GLY A 90 -3.37 -12.38 -15.67
C GLY A 90 -3.75 -11.48 -14.51
N ASP A 91 -4.26 -12.08 -13.43
CA ASP A 91 -4.82 -11.36 -12.30
C ASP A 91 -3.78 -11.07 -11.20
N LEU A 92 -2.67 -11.80 -11.18
CA LEU A 92 -1.64 -11.77 -10.11
C LEU A 92 -0.23 -11.87 -10.68
N VAL A 93 0.72 -11.41 -9.88
CA VAL A 93 2.15 -11.72 -10.08
C VAL A 93 2.48 -13.00 -9.31
N ASP A 94 3.08 -13.97 -10.00
CA ASP A 94 3.51 -15.22 -9.37
C ASP A 94 4.91 -15.07 -8.76
N TYR A 95 4.99 -15.09 -7.44
CA TYR A 95 6.24 -15.06 -6.67
C TYR A 95 6.65 -16.43 -6.13
N SER A 96 5.94 -17.52 -6.47
CA SER A 96 6.23 -18.87 -5.92
C SER A 96 7.63 -19.39 -6.27
N GLY A 97 8.22 -18.89 -7.35
CA GLY A 97 9.58 -19.23 -7.78
C GLY A 97 10.65 -18.24 -7.34
N LEU A 98 10.32 -17.23 -6.54
CA LEU A 98 11.29 -16.23 -6.10
C LEU A 98 12.24 -16.84 -5.06
N LEU A 99 13.54 -16.71 -5.31
CA LEU A 99 14.61 -17.10 -4.38
C LEU A 99 15.31 -15.85 -3.87
N PHE A 100 15.53 -15.78 -2.57
CA PHE A 100 16.26 -14.70 -1.92
C PHE A 100 17.05 -15.23 -0.72
N ASP A 101 18.11 -14.52 -0.34
CA ASP A 101 18.91 -14.85 0.82
C ASP A 101 18.25 -14.33 2.10
N TYR A 102 17.98 -15.22 3.06
CA TYR A 102 17.49 -14.83 4.38
C TYR A 102 18.56 -14.10 5.17
N LYS A 103 18.13 -13.11 5.93
CA LYS A 103 18.96 -12.39 6.88
C LYS A 103 18.92 -13.10 8.23
N GLU A 104 20.07 -13.40 8.79
CA GLU A 104 20.17 -14.06 10.10
C GLU A 104 20.49 -13.06 11.20
N LEU A 105 19.95 -13.29 12.38
CA LEU A 105 20.30 -12.58 13.61
C LEU A 105 21.57 -13.16 14.23
N ALA A 106 22.14 -12.46 15.20
CA ALA A 106 23.39 -12.86 15.85
C ALA A 106 23.28 -14.20 16.61
N ASP A 107 22.08 -14.62 16.97
CA ASP A 107 21.80 -15.91 17.63
C ASP A 107 21.52 -17.06 16.63
N GLY A 108 21.56 -16.77 15.34
CA GLY A 108 21.28 -17.74 14.27
C GLY A 108 19.81 -17.91 13.91
N SER A 109 18.90 -17.18 14.55
CA SER A 109 17.50 -17.12 14.13
C SER A 109 17.34 -16.24 12.87
N LEU A 110 16.25 -16.45 12.14
CA LEU A 110 15.95 -15.64 10.97
C LEU A 110 15.49 -14.23 11.39
N PHE A 111 15.99 -13.23 10.68
CA PHE A 111 15.48 -11.86 10.82
C PHE A 111 14.03 -11.81 10.35
N PRO A 112 13.09 -11.24 11.14
CA PRO A 112 11.70 -11.10 10.71
C PRO A 112 11.63 -10.07 9.59
N GLU A 113 11.21 -10.51 8.40
CA GLU A 113 11.02 -9.62 7.26
C GLU A 113 9.86 -8.64 7.51
N ALA A 114 9.95 -7.44 6.93
CA ALA A 114 8.81 -6.54 6.89
C ALA A 114 7.62 -7.25 6.22
N ASN A 115 6.44 -7.06 6.77
CA ASN A 115 5.20 -7.57 6.20
C ASN A 115 4.28 -6.42 5.75
N CYS A 116 3.08 -6.76 5.26
CA CYS A 116 2.10 -5.80 4.77
C CYS A 116 1.66 -4.82 5.87
N ARG A 117 1.43 -5.29 7.12
CA ARG A 117 0.96 -4.45 8.24
C ARG A 117 2.03 -3.46 8.69
N LEU A 118 3.27 -3.92 8.89
CA LEU A 118 4.40 -3.04 9.22
C LEU A 118 4.61 -1.98 8.15
N THR A 119 4.57 -2.37 6.88
CA THR A 119 4.78 -1.47 5.75
C THR A 119 3.68 -0.41 5.64
N ALA A 120 2.42 -0.84 5.66
CA ALA A 120 1.28 0.08 5.54
C ALA A 120 1.22 1.04 6.75
N PHE A 121 1.44 0.53 7.96
CA PHE A 121 1.46 1.39 9.15
C PHE A 121 2.63 2.37 9.13
N MET A 122 3.81 1.94 8.78
CA MET A 122 4.99 2.83 8.66
C MET A 122 4.69 4.00 7.72
N LEU A 123 4.03 3.75 6.59
CA LEU A 123 3.62 4.81 5.66
C LEU A 123 2.51 5.69 6.24
N MET A 124 1.48 5.09 6.84
CA MET A 124 0.24 5.77 7.21
C MET A 124 0.18 6.29 8.65
N GLN A 125 1.15 6.00 9.53
CA GLN A 125 1.07 6.31 10.96
C GLN A 125 0.81 7.78 11.31
N LYS A 126 1.20 8.73 10.44
CA LYS A 126 0.95 10.17 10.61
C LYS A 126 -0.46 10.59 10.15
N HIS A 127 -1.13 9.72 9.38
CA HIS A 127 -2.49 9.91 8.85
C HIS A 127 -3.54 9.10 9.59
N ILE A 128 -3.13 8.27 10.57
CA ILE A 128 -4.02 7.40 11.35
C ILE A 128 -4.11 7.92 12.78
N GLN A 129 -5.32 7.92 13.33
CA GLN A 129 -5.60 8.18 14.73
C GLN A 129 -6.45 7.05 15.29
N THR A 130 -6.23 6.69 16.56
CA THR A 130 -7.02 5.70 17.29
C THR A 130 -7.30 6.17 18.72
N LYS A 131 -8.18 5.46 19.44
CA LYS A 131 -8.37 5.66 20.89
C LYS A 131 -7.34 4.93 21.74
N GLY A 132 -6.43 4.15 21.13
CA GLY A 132 -5.43 3.40 21.87
C GLY A 132 -6.00 2.25 22.70
N THR A 133 -6.98 1.51 22.18
CA THR A 133 -7.63 0.38 22.85
C THR A 133 -6.98 -0.96 22.45
N ALA A 134 -5.67 -1.04 22.57
CA ALA A 134 -4.89 -2.20 22.13
C ALA A 134 -5.16 -3.45 22.98
N ASN A 135 -5.32 -4.61 22.31
CA ASN A 135 -5.23 -5.93 22.94
C ASN A 135 -3.84 -6.52 22.69
N GLU A 136 -2.96 -6.41 23.67
CA GLU A 136 -1.56 -6.89 23.60
C GLU A 136 -1.42 -8.41 23.45
N ASN A 137 -2.48 -9.18 23.73
CA ASN A 137 -2.46 -10.64 23.70
C ASN A 137 -3.08 -11.19 22.41
N ASP A 138 -3.18 -10.39 21.36
CA ASP A 138 -3.70 -10.82 20.07
C ASP A 138 -2.70 -11.74 19.36
N THR A 139 -3.04 -13.01 19.23
CA THR A 139 -2.18 -14.02 18.61
C THR A 139 -1.95 -13.77 17.11
N TYR A 140 -2.86 -13.05 16.45
CA TYR A 140 -2.73 -12.68 15.04
C TYR A 140 -1.68 -11.58 14.80
N LEU A 141 -1.23 -10.90 15.87
CA LEU A 141 -0.21 -9.85 15.81
C LEU A 141 1.11 -10.25 16.50
N MET A 142 1.22 -11.47 17.04
CA MET A 142 2.37 -11.86 17.86
C MET A 142 3.72 -11.64 17.14
N PHE A 143 3.81 -11.98 15.85
CA PHE A 143 5.03 -11.79 15.06
C PHE A 143 5.34 -10.33 14.76
N ASP A 144 4.30 -9.52 14.51
CA ASP A 144 4.48 -8.08 14.31
C ASP A 144 4.95 -7.39 15.59
N ILE A 145 4.34 -7.73 16.72
CA ILE A 145 4.68 -7.18 18.04
C ILE A 145 6.12 -7.57 18.39
N GLU A 146 6.50 -8.84 18.20
CA GLU A 146 7.87 -9.29 18.39
C GLU A 146 8.85 -8.52 17.50
N ALA A 147 8.55 -8.33 16.21
CA ALA A 147 9.40 -7.58 15.30
C ALA A 147 9.55 -6.10 15.73
N ILE A 148 8.44 -5.44 16.12
CA ILE A 148 8.45 -4.06 16.63
C ILE A 148 9.28 -3.94 17.90
N ASP A 149 9.16 -4.89 18.83
CA ASP A 149 9.78 -4.82 20.15
C ASP A 149 11.26 -5.24 20.14
N THR A 150 11.69 -6.03 19.16
CA THR A 150 13.05 -6.60 19.12
C THR A 150 13.94 -6.07 18.00
N GLN A 151 13.35 -5.58 16.90
CA GLN A 151 14.11 -5.11 15.73
C GLN A 151 14.10 -3.58 15.63
N GLY A 152 15.26 -2.96 15.82
CA GLY A 152 15.38 -1.50 15.83
C GLY A 152 14.87 -0.82 14.54
N GLU A 153 14.91 -1.49 13.41
CA GLU A 153 14.41 -0.95 12.13
C GLU A 153 12.88 -0.89 12.03
N TYR A 154 12.16 -1.65 12.89
CA TYR A 154 10.70 -1.61 12.99
C TYR A 154 10.20 -0.92 14.26
N ALA A 155 11.13 -0.43 15.10
CA ALA A 155 10.79 0.16 16.37
C ALA A 155 9.81 1.34 16.24
N LEU A 156 8.74 1.30 17.02
CA LEU A 156 7.73 2.33 17.10
C LEU A 156 7.82 3.05 18.44
N SER A 157 7.37 4.31 18.49
CA SER A 157 7.12 4.95 19.78
C SER A 157 5.99 4.21 20.50
N GLU A 158 5.90 4.33 21.84
CA GLU A 158 4.85 3.71 22.65
C GLU A 158 3.44 4.00 22.10
N LYS A 159 3.18 5.27 21.73
CA LYS A 159 1.92 5.66 21.12
C LYS A 159 1.69 4.98 19.78
N ALA A 160 2.67 4.99 18.90
CA ALA A 160 2.54 4.40 17.56
C ALA A 160 2.37 2.87 17.64
N ARG A 161 3.05 2.20 18.58
CA ARG A 161 2.87 0.78 18.84
C ARG A 161 1.45 0.47 19.32
N THR A 162 0.93 1.28 20.24
CA THR A 162 -0.47 1.15 20.71
C THR A 162 -1.46 1.39 19.56
N ASP A 163 -1.21 2.39 18.72
CA ASP A 163 -2.05 2.65 17.53
C ASP A 163 -2.00 1.50 16.53
N PHE A 164 -0.80 0.93 16.27
CA PHE A 164 -0.62 -0.24 15.43
C PHE A 164 -1.46 -1.43 15.91
N ILE A 165 -1.33 -1.78 17.19
CA ILE A 165 -2.08 -2.90 17.78
C ILE A 165 -3.58 -2.61 17.73
N THR A 166 -4.01 -1.41 18.09
CA THR A 166 -5.43 -1.01 18.05
C THR A 166 -6.01 -1.14 16.65
N LEU A 167 -5.26 -0.72 15.62
CA LEU A 167 -5.68 -0.77 14.22
C LEU A 167 -5.88 -2.23 13.77
N PHE A 168 -4.87 -3.07 13.98
CA PHE A 168 -4.81 -4.41 13.40
C PHE A 168 -5.32 -5.54 14.30
N ASN A 169 -5.77 -5.26 15.54
CA ASN A 169 -6.35 -6.29 16.39
C ASN A 169 -7.48 -7.04 15.68
N ALA A 170 -7.52 -8.35 15.85
CA ALA A 170 -8.62 -9.18 15.40
C ALA A 170 -9.97 -8.66 15.93
N VAL A 171 -11.03 -8.89 15.16
CA VAL A 171 -12.38 -8.44 15.46
C VAL A 171 -13.24 -9.65 15.80
N PRO A 172 -13.68 -9.81 17.06
CA PRO A 172 -14.60 -10.86 17.45
C PRO A 172 -15.94 -10.73 16.71
N LEU A 173 -16.47 -11.87 16.24
CA LEU A 173 -17.70 -11.90 15.47
C LEU A 173 -18.94 -12.10 16.36
N ALA A 174 -18.74 -12.58 17.59
CA ALA A 174 -19.80 -12.75 18.58
C ALA A 174 -21.01 -13.55 18.07
N GLY A 175 -20.75 -14.56 17.23
CA GLY A 175 -21.76 -15.43 16.65
C GLY A 175 -22.48 -14.87 15.42
N ALA A 176 -21.89 -13.87 14.74
CA ALA A 176 -22.32 -13.48 13.40
C ALA A 176 -22.11 -14.64 12.43
N GLU A 177 -23.07 -14.92 11.54
CA GLU A 177 -23.09 -16.14 10.75
C GLU A 177 -22.89 -15.92 9.24
N ASN A 178 -23.00 -14.68 8.78
CA ASN A 178 -22.94 -14.35 7.36
C ASN A 178 -22.08 -13.12 7.06
N GLN A 179 -21.79 -12.90 5.77
CA GLN A 179 -20.91 -11.86 5.30
C GLN A 179 -21.36 -10.46 5.73
N GLU A 180 -22.65 -10.14 5.65
CA GLU A 180 -23.21 -8.84 6.02
C GLU A 180 -23.06 -8.57 7.53
N GLU A 181 -23.31 -9.56 8.36
CA GLU A 181 -23.12 -9.45 9.81
C GLU A 181 -21.63 -9.28 10.17
N HIS A 182 -20.72 -9.98 9.47
CA HIS A 182 -19.27 -9.78 9.64
C HIS A 182 -18.86 -8.36 9.26
N GLN A 183 -19.37 -7.82 8.16
CA GLN A 183 -19.12 -6.43 7.75
C GLN A 183 -19.55 -5.45 8.85
N ALA A 184 -20.75 -5.63 9.39
CA ALA A 184 -21.25 -4.81 10.48
C ALA A 184 -20.38 -4.90 11.74
N CYS A 185 -19.83 -6.08 12.06
CA CYS A 185 -18.86 -6.24 13.16
C CYS A 185 -17.57 -5.46 12.92
N LEU A 186 -17.03 -5.50 11.69
CA LEU A 186 -15.81 -4.76 11.32
C LEU A 186 -16.02 -3.24 11.41
N GLU A 187 -17.08 -2.72 10.81
CA GLU A 187 -17.42 -1.28 10.86
C GLU A 187 -17.63 -0.80 12.29
N LYS A 188 -18.33 -1.62 13.10
CA LYS A 188 -18.51 -1.33 14.52
C LYS A 188 -17.18 -1.29 15.26
N ALA A 189 -16.28 -2.25 15.01
CA ALA A 189 -14.96 -2.31 15.65
C ALA A 189 -14.13 -1.07 15.32
N TRP A 190 -14.09 -0.63 14.07
CA TRP A 190 -13.43 0.60 13.65
C TRP A 190 -13.96 1.82 14.41
N LYS A 191 -15.28 1.96 14.51
CA LYS A 191 -15.93 3.04 15.25
C LYS A 191 -15.61 2.99 16.74
N ASP A 192 -15.68 1.81 17.36
CA ASP A 192 -15.45 1.64 18.81
C ASP A 192 -13.99 1.94 19.17
N ARG A 193 -13.05 1.49 18.34
CA ARG A 193 -11.61 1.76 18.45
C ARG A 193 -11.26 3.20 18.08
N GLY A 194 -12.21 3.96 17.52
CA GLY A 194 -12.05 5.35 17.10
C GLY A 194 -10.99 5.53 16.04
N ILE A 195 -10.85 4.53 15.16
CA ILE A 195 -9.89 4.57 14.06
C ILE A 195 -10.39 5.60 13.04
N GLN A 196 -9.51 6.52 12.67
CA GLN A 196 -9.74 7.54 11.67
C GLN A 196 -8.54 7.63 10.76
N VAL A 197 -8.77 7.66 9.46
CA VAL A 197 -7.75 7.90 8.43
C VAL A 197 -7.99 9.28 7.82
N ASP A 198 -6.95 10.09 7.72
CA ASP A 198 -7.03 11.38 7.02
C ASP A 198 -7.02 11.16 5.51
N ALA A 199 -8.20 10.99 4.95
CA ALA A 199 -8.40 10.81 3.50
C ALA A 199 -8.32 12.13 2.70
N SER A 200 -8.14 13.30 3.36
CA SER A 200 -8.08 14.60 2.67
C SER A 200 -6.89 14.73 1.73
N THR A 201 -5.89 13.88 1.89
CA THR A 201 -4.69 13.79 1.07
C THR A 201 -4.84 12.86 -0.15
N GLY A 202 -5.98 12.17 -0.31
CA GLY A 202 -6.16 11.15 -1.34
C GLY A 202 -5.46 9.81 -1.02
N LEU A 203 -5.10 9.61 0.26
CA LEU A 203 -4.56 8.35 0.78
C LEU A 203 -5.69 7.52 1.40
N SER A 204 -5.67 6.22 1.16
CA SER A 204 -6.55 5.26 1.80
C SER A 204 -5.78 4.04 2.29
N LEU A 205 -6.22 3.49 3.42
CA LEU A 205 -5.79 2.19 3.90
C LEU A 205 -6.76 1.14 3.37
N ILE A 206 -6.24 0.17 2.64
CA ILE A 206 -7.02 -0.97 2.13
C ILE A 206 -6.65 -2.18 2.97
N GLU A 207 -7.63 -2.74 3.66
CA GLU A 207 -7.46 -3.92 4.50
C GLU A 207 -8.29 -5.09 3.97
N VAL A 208 -7.69 -6.28 3.94
CA VAL A 208 -8.36 -7.52 3.58
C VAL A 208 -8.49 -8.36 4.85
N TYR A 209 -9.73 -8.52 5.32
CA TYR A 209 -10.05 -9.28 6.50
C TYR A 209 -10.36 -10.72 6.16
N LEU A 210 -9.58 -11.63 6.71
CA LEU A 210 -9.81 -13.07 6.63
C LEU A 210 -10.71 -13.53 7.77
N HIS A 211 -11.38 -14.66 7.58
CA HIS A 211 -12.21 -15.30 8.59
C HIS A 211 -11.43 -16.42 9.28
N SER A 212 -11.57 -16.55 10.58
CA SER A 212 -11.16 -17.72 11.35
C SER A 212 -12.37 -18.28 12.08
N THR A 213 -12.83 -19.43 11.66
CA THR A 213 -13.91 -20.16 12.34
C THR A 213 -13.46 -20.74 13.67
N PHE A 214 -12.14 -20.99 13.83
CA PHE A 214 -11.58 -21.55 15.06
C PHE A 214 -11.67 -20.55 16.24
N ASP A 215 -11.36 -19.29 15.99
CA ASP A 215 -11.37 -18.24 17.03
C ASP A 215 -12.62 -17.34 16.97
N ASP A 216 -13.52 -17.56 16.01
CA ASP A 216 -14.72 -16.74 15.76
C ASP A 216 -14.37 -15.25 15.58
N VAL A 217 -13.41 -14.98 14.68
CA VAL A 217 -12.90 -13.62 14.43
C VAL A 217 -12.72 -13.32 12.94
N ARG A 218 -12.67 -12.02 12.63
CA ARG A 218 -12.02 -11.50 11.44
C ARG A 218 -10.68 -10.86 11.83
N PHE A 219 -9.64 -11.11 11.03
CA PHE A 219 -8.31 -10.53 11.24
C PHE A 219 -7.73 -10.02 9.92
N VAL A 220 -6.85 -9.03 9.99
CA VAL A 220 -6.21 -8.46 8.79
C VAL A 220 -5.18 -9.45 8.24
N GLY A 221 -5.53 -10.12 7.16
CA GLY A 221 -4.63 -11.03 6.43
C GLY A 221 -3.73 -10.29 5.46
N HIS A 222 -4.21 -9.16 4.90
CA HIS A 222 -3.43 -8.30 4.02
C HIS A 222 -3.82 -6.84 4.14
N VAL A 223 -2.87 -5.95 3.84
CA VAL A 223 -3.10 -4.51 3.86
C VAL A 223 -2.11 -3.78 2.95
N GLY A 224 -2.56 -2.69 2.33
CA GLY A 224 -1.71 -1.78 1.56
C GLY A 224 -2.23 -0.36 1.57
N VAL A 225 -1.45 0.54 0.99
CA VAL A 225 -1.77 1.97 0.88
C VAL A 225 -2.23 2.26 -0.55
N LEU A 226 -3.43 2.77 -0.69
CA LEU A 226 -4.01 3.22 -1.95
C LEU A 226 -3.88 4.73 -2.07
N ILE A 227 -3.48 5.20 -3.23
CA ILE A 227 -3.32 6.61 -3.56
C ILE A 227 -4.19 6.94 -4.76
N ASP A 228 -5.12 7.89 -4.61
CA ASP A 228 -5.86 8.46 -5.73
C ASP A 228 -4.96 9.41 -6.52
N THR A 229 -4.68 9.10 -7.77
CA THR A 229 -3.86 9.95 -8.67
C THR A 229 -4.70 10.50 -9.83
N ALA A 230 -4.17 11.47 -10.56
CA ALA A 230 -4.86 12.03 -11.72
C ALA A 230 -5.04 11.00 -12.85
N GLU A 231 -4.19 9.96 -12.89
CA GLU A 231 -4.16 8.94 -13.95
C GLU A 231 -4.85 7.62 -13.54
N GLY A 232 -5.34 7.51 -12.30
CA GLY A 232 -5.96 6.32 -11.74
C GLY A 232 -5.51 6.07 -10.30
N LEU A 233 -5.30 4.83 -9.94
CA LEU A 233 -4.95 4.42 -8.58
C LEU A 233 -3.54 3.86 -8.54
N LEU A 234 -2.79 4.20 -7.49
CA LEU A 234 -1.53 3.54 -7.16
C LEU A 234 -1.71 2.80 -5.83
N PHE A 235 -1.50 1.49 -5.82
CA PHE A 235 -1.54 0.66 -4.62
C PHE A 235 -0.13 0.21 -4.25
N VAL A 236 0.31 0.50 -3.04
CA VAL A 236 1.65 0.17 -2.52
C VAL A 236 1.52 -0.83 -1.39
N GLU A 237 2.18 -1.97 -1.52
CA GLU A 237 2.10 -3.08 -0.57
C GLU A 237 3.45 -3.80 -0.38
N LYS A 238 3.63 -4.48 0.74
CA LYS A 238 4.53 -5.62 0.85
C LYS A 238 3.70 -6.83 0.53
N TYR A 239 3.96 -7.50 -0.61
CA TYR A 239 3.09 -8.58 -1.10
C TYR A 239 2.97 -9.74 -0.12
N GLY A 240 4.05 -10.07 0.56
CA GLY A 240 4.12 -11.05 1.63
C GLY A 240 5.47 -10.95 2.33
N PRO A 241 5.68 -11.60 3.49
CA PRO A 241 6.97 -11.57 4.18
C PRO A 241 8.13 -12.02 3.28
N GLU A 242 7.91 -13.09 2.51
CA GLU A 242 8.89 -13.70 1.60
C GLU A 242 8.72 -13.26 0.14
N ALA A 243 7.93 -12.23 -0.13
CA ALA A 243 7.70 -11.67 -1.46
C ALA A 243 8.12 -10.19 -1.48
N PRO A 244 8.41 -9.60 -2.65
CA PRO A 244 8.92 -8.23 -2.73
C PRO A 244 7.87 -7.18 -2.36
N PHE A 245 8.33 -5.94 -2.19
CA PHE A 245 7.46 -4.78 -2.24
C PHE A 245 6.90 -4.64 -3.66
N GLN A 246 5.65 -4.23 -3.74
CA GLN A 246 4.98 -4.04 -5.02
C GLN A 246 4.23 -2.72 -5.03
N ALA A 247 4.35 -1.99 -6.13
CA ALA A 247 3.52 -0.86 -6.46
C ALA A 247 2.71 -1.20 -7.71
N THR A 248 1.39 -1.11 -7.64
CA THR A 248 0.50 -1.52 -8.72
C THR A 248 -0.41 -0.37 -9.12
N LYS A 249 -0.49 -0.11 -10.42
CA LYS A 249 -1.39 0.88 -11.01
C LYS A 249 -2.67 0.22 -11.46
N PHE A 250 -3.80 0.68 -10.92
CA PHE A 250 -5.14 0.22 -11.29
C PHE A 250 -5.96 1.33 -11.94
N SER A 251 -6.85 0.96 -12.84
CA SER A 251 -7.77 1.90 -13.48
C SER A 251 -8.97 2.26 -12.59
N SER A 252 -9.30 1.43 -11.61
CA SER A 252 -10.47 1.59 -10.74
C SER A 252 -10.34 0.77 -9.46
N ARG A 253 -11.19 1.07 -8.47
CA ARG A 253 -11.33 0.26 -7.24
C ARG A 253 -11.81 -1.16 -7.54
N ASN A 254 -12.67 -1.35 -8.54
CA ASN A 254 -13.09 -2.69 -8.97
C ASN A 254 -11.93 -3.53 -9.49
N ALA A 255 -10.95 -2.92 -10.20
CA ALA A 255 -9.76 -3.63 -10.64
C ALA A 255 -8.84 -4.02 -9.46
N LEU A 256 -8.71 -3.15 -8.45
CA LEU A 256 -7.99 -3.46 -7.21
C LEU A 256 -8.70 -4.57 -6.43
N GLU A 257 -10.02 -4.48 -6.26
CA GLU A 257 -10.81 -5.52 -5.58
C GLU A 257 -10.65 -6.88 -6.26
N HIS A 258 -10.78 -6.92 -7.59
CA HIS A 258 -10.56 -8.14 -8.37
C HIS A 258 -9.16 -8.73 -8.14
N TYR A 259 -8.12 -7.89 -8.16
CA TYR A 259 -6.74 -8.29 -7.84
C TYR A 259 -6.62 -8.90 -6.45
N LEU A 260 -7.18 -8.26 -5.43
CA LEU A 260 -7.11 -8.76 -4.04
C LEU A 260 -7.88 -10.07 -3.88
N LEU A 261 -9.08 -10.18 -4.47
CA LEU A 261 -9.90 -11.39 -4.41
C LEU A 261 -9.35 -12.55 -5.28
N ALA A 262 -8.47 -12.28 -6.25
CA ALA A 262 -7.82 -13.32 -7.02
C ALA A 262 -6.68 -14.02 -6.24
N ARG A 263 -6.22 -13.46 -5.13
CA ARG A 263 -5.09 -13.98 -4.34
C ARG A 263 -5.49 -15.22 -3.54
N PRO A 264 -4.93 -16.40 -3.84
CA PRO A 264 -5.30 -17.64 -3.14
C PRO A 264 -4.83 -17.67 -1.69
N ASP A 265 -3.78 -16.91 -1.34
CA ASP A 265 -3.24 -16.79 0.02
C ASP A 265 -4.15 -15.98 0.96
N LEU A 266 -5.20 -15.34 0.44
CA LEU A 266 -6.21 -14.61 1.21
C LEU A 266 -7.48 -15.43 1.47
N TYR A 267 -7.44 -16.72 1.27
CA TYR A 267 -8.54 -17.63 1.56
C TYR A 267 -8.08 -18.70 2.54
N GLY A 268 -8.95 -19.01 3.49
CA GLY A 268 -8.77 -20.14 4.38
C GLY A 268 -9.37 -21.43 3.81
N ASP A 269 -9.92 -22.26 4.67
CA ASP A 269 -10.56 -23.49 4.26
C ASP A 269 -12.03 -23.31 3.86
N ASP A 270 -12.66 -24.39 3.38
CA ASP A 270 -14.06 -24.38 2.90
C ASP A 270 -15.11 -24.05 3.98
N THR A 271 -14.72 -23.96 5.25
CA THR A 271 -15.60 -23.58 6.37
C THR A 271 -15.60 -22.08 6.63
N GLU A 272 -14.67 -21.35 6.04
CA GLU A 272 -14.48 -19.91 6.25
C GLU A 272 -15.24 -19.10 5.18
N LEU A 273 -15.82 -17.99 5.62
CA LEU A 273 -16.45 -17.05 4.69
C LEU A 273 -15.38 -16.30 3.89
N PRO A 274 -15.70 -15.89 2.63
CA PRO A 274 -14.76 -15.15 1.78
C PRO A 274 -14.17 -13.92 2.46
N PRO A 275 -13.02 -13.42 1.99
CA PRO A 275 -12.42 -12.18 2.47
C PRO A 275 -13.37 -10.98 2.37
N ILE A 276 -13.19 -10.02 3.27
CA ILE A 276 -13.87 -8.72 3.25
C ILE A 276 -12.79 -7.66 3.02
N ILE A 277 -12.98 -6.84 1.99
CA ILE A 277 -12.09 -5.72 1.70
C ILE A 277 -12.71 -4.45 2.26
N MET A 278 -11.91 -3.71 3.04
CA MET A 278 -12.32 -2.42 3.59
C MET A 278 -11.39 -1.31 3.13
N GLU A 279 -11.96 -0.16 2.83
CA GLU A 279 -11.26 1.10 2.58
C GLU A 279 -11.56 2.07 3.72
N ASN A 280 -10.56 2.43 4.52
CA ASN A 280 -10.69 3.37 5.64
C ASN A 280 -11.86 3.03 6.61
N GLY A 281 -12.08 1.74 6.86
CA GLY A 281 -13.10 1.27 7.81
C GLY A 281 -14.52 1.15 7.25
N SER A 282 -14.70 1.33 5.95
CA SER A 282 -15.95 1.03 5.24
C SER A 282 -15.72 -0.10 4.24
N CYS A 283 -16.71 -0.98 4.05
CA CYS A 283 -16.58 -1.99 3.02
C CYS A 283 -16.36 -1.33 1.65
N MET A 284 -15.42 -1.87 0.89
CA MET A 284 -15.22 -1.45 -0.48
C MET A 284 -16.41 -1.97 -1.29
N ASP A 285 -17.28 -1.06 -1.70
CA ASP A 285 -18.45 -1.39 -2.50
C ASP A 285 -18.01 -1.46 -3.97
N PRO A 286 -18.22 -2.58 -4.68
CA PRO A 286 -18.03 -2.60 -6.13
C PRO A 286 -19.14 -1.71 -6.72
N ALA A 287 -18.73 -0.58 -7.30
CA ALA A 287 -19.65 0.38 -7.94
C ALA A 287 -20.24 -0.19 -9.25
#